data_b5e646378103ee5c83256f294a9cd273
#
_entry.id   b5e646378103ee5c83256f294a9cd273
#
_cell.length_a   1.000
_cell.length_b   1.000
_cell.length_c   1.000
_cell.angle_alpha   90.00
_cell.angle_beta   90.00
_cell.angle_gamma   90.00
#
_symmetry.space_group_name_H-M   'P 1'
#
loop_
_entity.id
_entity.type
_entity.pdbx_description
1 polymer ?
#
loop_
_entity_poly.entity_id
_entity_poly.type
_entity_poly.pdbx_seq_one_letter_code
_entity_poly.pdbx_strand_id
1 'polypeptide(L)'
;MFDFNSFPFKLSGKTVAYICPKCKLKFDAPIEAVLQFEQEDEWNGLPISTPPYTICSKCNFDKCVPIDYQSSRGYHHTYKDN
;
A
#
# COMPACT_ATOMS: atom_id res chain seq x y z
N MET A 1 -2.24 10.89 9.19
CA MET A 1 -2.98 10.30 8.05
C MET A 1 -2.37 10.77 6.75
N PHE A 2 -2.22 9.89 5.78
CA PHE A 2 -1.69 10.24 4.48
C PHE A 2 -2.75 10.94 3.64
N ASP A 3 -2.43 12.13 3.12
CA ASP A 3 -3.35 12.91 2.28
C ASP A 3 -2.90 12.84 0.84
N PHE A 4 -3.63 12.10 0.00
CA PHE A 4 -3.29 11.91 -1.40
C PHE A 4 -3.39 13.21 -2.21
N ASN A 5 -4.18 14.20 -1.75
CA ASN A 5 -4.32 15.48 -2.43
C ASN A 5 -3.09 16.38 -2.23
N SER A 6 -2.26 16.07 -1.24
CA SER A 6 -1.02 16.81 -0.96
C SER A 6 0.21 16.20 -1.62
N PHE A 7 0.02 15.20 -2.46
CA PHE A 7 1.12 14.49 -3.11
C PHE A 7 1.91 15.45 -4.01
N PRO A 8 3.26 15.47 -3.92
CA PRO A 8 4.06 16.49 -4.63
C PRO A 8 4.20 16.27 -6.13
N PHE A 9 3.71 15.16 -6.68
CA PHE A 9 3.80 14.86 -8.10
C PHE A 9 2.45 14.46 -8.65
N LYS A 10 2.32 14.58 -9.98
CA LYS A 10 1.05 14.30 -10.67
C LYS A 10 0.71 12.82 -10.59
N LEU A 11 -0.52 12.53 -10.17
CA LEU A 11 -1.01 11.15 -10.10
C LEU A 11 -1.44 10.68 -11.49
N SER A 12 -1.08 9.45 -11.83
CA SER A 12 -1.37 8.86 -13.14
C SER A 12 -2.81 8.32 -13.26
N GLY A 13 -3.51 8.21 -12.14
CA GLY A 13 -4.83 7.59 -12.10
C GLY A 13 -4.81 6.08 -11.90
N LYS A 14 -3.64 5.46 -11.91
CA LYS A 14 -3.49 4.04 -11.62
C LYS A 14 -3.56 3.81 -10.11
N THR A 15 -4.21 2.72 -9.71
CA THR A 15 -4.39 2.40 -8.30
C THR A 15 -4.02 0.95 -8.01
N VAL A 16 -3.76 0.69 -6.73
CA VAL A 16 -3.52 -0.66 -6.21
C VAL A 16 -4.62 -0.95 -5.19
N ALA A 17 -5.27 -2.11 -5.34
CA ALA A 17 -6.33 -2.50 -4.42
C ALA A 17 -5.72 -2.97 -3.10
N TYR A 18 -6.22 -2.41 -2.00
CA TYR A 18 -5.80 -2.74 -0.64
C TYR A 18 -6.96 -3.29 0.17
N ILE A 19 -6.65 -3.99 1.24
CA ILE A 19 -7.64 -4.45 2.21
C ILE A 19 -7.10 -4.25 3.62
N CYS A 20 -7.99 -3.81 4.52
CA CYS A 20 -7.69 -3.80 5.94
C CYS A 20 -7.97 -5.19 6.51
N PRO A 21 -6.96 -5.92 7.00
CA PRO A 21 -7.23 -7.27 7.51
C PRO A 21 -8.02 -7.28 8.81
N LYS A 22 -8.11 -6.13 9.48
CA LYS A 22 -8.86 -6.02 10.74
C LYS A 22 -10.36 -5.83 10.52
N CYS A 23 -10.75 -4.86 9.68
CA CYS A 23 -12.18 -4.56 9.45
C CYS A 23 -12.67 -5.01 8.08
N LYS A 24 -11.78 -5.54 7.24
CA LYS A 24 -12.09 -6.06 5.90
C LYS A 24 -12.54 -5.00 4.90
N LEU A 25 -12.25 -3.73 5.18
CA LEU A 25 -12.53 -2.65 4.23
C LEU A 25 -11.57 -2.75 3.05
N LYS A 26 -12.12 -2.75 1.84
CA LYS A 26 -11.34 -2.71 0.61
C LYS A 26 -11.32 -1.30 0.07
N PHE A 27 -10.15 -0.85 -0.40
CA PHE A 27 -10.00 0.49 -0.94
C PHE A 27 -8.84 0.52 -1.93
N ASP A 28 -8.78 1.59 -2.73
CA ASP A 28 -7.72 1.77 -3.71
C ASP A 28 -6.74 2.84 -3.25
N ALA A 29 -5.45 2.59 -3.44
CA ALA A 29 -4.39 3.54 -3.17
C ALA A 29 -3.71 3.93 -4.48
N PRO A 30 -3.34 5.22 -4.67
CA PRO A 30 -2.60 5.62 -5.87
C PRO A 30 -1.27 4.87 -5.98
N ILE A 31 -0.93 4.43 -7.20
CA ILE A 31 0.31 3.68 -7.41
C ILE A 31 1.53 4.50 -7.00
N GLU A 32 1.49 5.82 -7.20
CA GLU A 32 2.59 6.70 -6.83
C GLU A 32 2.85 6.67 -5.32
N ALA A 33 1.80 6.64 -4.52
CA ALA A 33 1.94 6.53 -3.06
C ALA A 33 2.52 5.17 -2.67
N VAL A 34 2.07 4.11 -3.32
CA VAL A 34 2.55 2.75 -3.05
C VAL A 34 4.04 2.64 -3.37
N LEU A 35 4.48 3.19 -4.50
CA LEU A 35 5.88 3.18 -4.89
C LEU A 35 6.75 3.94 -3.90
N GLN A 36 6.25 5.06 -3.38
CA GLN A 36 6.98 5.82 -2.36
C GLN A 36 7.12 5.04 -1.06
N PHE A 37 6.07 4.33 -0.63
CA PHE A 37 6.14 3.49 0.56
C PHE A 37 7.17 2.37 0.39
N GLU A 38 7.24 1.76 -0.80
CA GLU A 38 8.24 0.74 -1.10
C GLU A 38 9.65 1.31 -1.02
N GLN A 39 9.85 2.51 -1.54
CA GLN A 39 11.16 3.16 -1.51
C GLN A 39 11.60 3.45 -0.07
N GLU A 40 10.68 3.91 0.77
CA GLU A 40 10.97 4.14 2.18
C GLU A 40 11.32 2.83 2.90
N ASP A 41 10.60 1.75 2.60
CA ASP A 41 10.88 0.43 3.17
C ASP A 41 12.29 -0.03 2.78
N GLU A 42 12.69 0.19 1.54
CA GLU A 42 14.03 -0.16 1.07
C GLU A 42 15.09 0.65 1.81
N TRP A 43 14.88 1.95 1.99
CA TRP A 43 15.80 2.80 2.73
C TRP A 43 15.94 2.37 4.19
N ASN A 44 14.87 1.84 4.77
CA ASN A 44 14.87 1.34 6.16
C ASN A 44 15.39 -0.08 6.28
N GLY A 45 15.80 -0.70 5.17
CA GLY A 45 16.38 -2.04 5.18
C GLY A 45 15.38 -3.16 5.36
N LEU A 46 14.10 -2.92 5.08
CA LEU A 46 13.08 -3.94 5.22
C LEU A 46 13.16 -4.96 4.08
N PRO A 47 12.82 -6.24 4.32
CA PRO A 47 12.89 -7.26 3.28
C PRO A 47 11.87 -7.01 2.16
N ILE A 48 12.15 -7.55 0.97
CA ILE A 48 11.28 -7.36 -0.20
C ILE A 48 9.89 -7.97 0.01
N SER A 49 9.77 -8.93 0.94
CA SER A 49 8.50 -9.56 1.28
C SER A 49 7.61 -8.68 2.17
N THR A 50 8.15 -7.57 2.69
CA THR A 50 7.37 -6.62 3.47
C THR A 50 6.49 -5.82 2.53
N PRO A 51 5.14 -5.88 2.67
CA PRO A 51 4.26 -5.10 1.80
C PRO A 51 4.31 -3.61 2.17
N PRO A 52 4.01 -2.74 1.19
CA PRO A 52 3.89 -1.31 1.49
C PRO A 52 2.58 -1.04 2.23
N TYR A 53 2.65 -1.00 3.57
CA TYR A 53 1.48 -0.83 4.43
C TYR A 53 0.87 0.55 4.30
N THR A 54 -0.48 0.61 4.40
CA THR A 54 -1.22 1.87 4.48
C THR A 54 -2.12 1.86 5.70
N ILE A 55 -2.75 2.99 5.98
CA ILE A 55 -3.64 3.15 7.13
C ILE A 55 -5.09 3.07 6.67
N CYS A 56 -5.90 2.26 7.37
CA CYS A 56 -7.33 2.16 7.09
C CYS A 56 -8.04 3.45 7.54
N SER A 57 -8.82 4.04 6.62
CA SER A 57 -9.57 5.25 6.92
C SER A 57 -10.77 5.00 7.84
N LYS A 58 -11.18 3.75 7.99
CA LYS A 58 -12.34 3.39 8.82
C LYS A 58 -11.97 3.07 10.26
N CYS A 59 -10.93 2.25 10.48
CA CYS A 59 -10.58 1.79 11.82
C CYS A 59 -9.17 2.19 12.25
N ASN A 60 -8.45 2.93 11.41
CA ASN A 60 -7.08 3.42 11.67
C ASN A 60 -6.03 2.32 11.85
N PHE A 61 -6.35 1.10 11.43
CA PHE A 61 -5.34 0.04 11.45
C PHE A 61 -4.22 0.38 10.46
N ASP A 62 -2.97 0.33 10.91
CA ASP A 62 -1.81 0.84 10.17
C ASP A 62 -1.09 -0.22 9.32
N LYS A 63 -1.68 -1.38 9.14
CA LYS A 63 -1.06 -2.48 8.37
C LYS A 63 -2.01 -3.05 7.32
N CYS A 64 -2.70 -2.17 6.60
CA CYS A 64 -3.48 -2.59 5.44
C CYS A 64 -2.53 -3.03 4.33
N VAL A 65 -2.89 -4.11 3.64
CA VAL A 65 -2.01 -4.77 2.67
C VAL A 65 -2.63 -4.76 1.28
N PRO A 66 -1.80 -4.78 0.22
CA PRO A 66 -2.32 -4.94 -1.13
C PRO A 66 -2.91 -6.33 -1.35
N ILE A 67 -4.01 -6.39 -2.10
CA ILE A 67 -4.70 -7.66 -2.37
C ILE A 67 -3.94 -8.45 -3.43
N ASP A 68 -3.49 -7.77 -4.48
CA ASP A 68 -2.77 -8.39 -5.60
C ASP A 68 -1.89 -7.32 -6.23
N TYR A 69 -0.61 -7.33 -5.92
CA TYR A 69 0.29 -6.26 -6.35
C TYR A 69 1.68 -6.79 -6.62
N GLN A 70 2.18 -6.54 -7.83
CA GLN A 70 3.56 -6.83 -8.20
C GLN A 70 4.45 -5.66 -7.80
N SER A 71 5.28 -5.88 -6.79
CA SER A 71 6.18 -4.87 -6.26
C SER A 71 7.24 -4.45 -7.28
N SER A 72 7.65 -3.20 -7.24
CA SER A 72 8.79 -2.71 -8.01
C SER A 72 10.10 -3.39 -7.60
N ARG A 73 10.13 -4.01 -6.42
CA ARG A 73 11.30 -4.74 -5.91
C ARG A 73 11.32 -6.21 -6.36
N GLY A 74 10.32 -6.63 -7.17
CA GLY A 74 10.27 -7.97 -7.73
C GLY A 74 9.49 -9.00 -6.91
N TYR A 75 8.75 -8.58 -5.90
CA TYR A 75 7.95 -9.47 -5.07
C TYR A 75 6.46 -9.29 -5.37
N HIS A 76 5.71 -10.39 -5.46
CA HIS A 76 4.27 -10.35 -5.71
C HIS A 76 3.51 -10.51 -4.40
N HIS A 77 2.88 -9.43 -3.96
CA HIS A 77 2.09 -9.41 -2.72
C HIS A 77 0.67 -9.85 -3.00
N THR A 78 0.18 -10.80 -2.22
CA THR A 78 -1.20 -11.26 -2.30
C THR A 78 -1.80 -11.33 -0.91
N TYR A 79 -3.13 -11.17 -0.82
CA TYR A 79 -3.86 -11.33 0.42
C TYR A 79 -4.89 -12.43 0.24
N LYS A 80 -4.86 -13.40 1.14
CA LYS A 80 -5.85 -14.48 1.14
C LYS A 80 -6.69 -14.36 2.41
N ASP A 81 -7.99 -14.26 2.20
CA ASP A 81 -8.96 -14.21 3.29
C ASP A 81 -9.50 -15.61 3.54
N ASN A 82 -9.01 -16.23 4.59
CA ASN A 82 -9.46 -17.58 4.97
C ASN A 82 -10.56 -17.51 6.00
#